data_10a745509f537efda8f35ffc1fb40e8b
#
_entry.id   10a745509f537efda8f35ffc1fb40e8b
#
_cell.length_a   1.000
_cell.length_b   1.000
_cell.length_c   1.000
_cell.angle_alpha   90.00
_cell.angle_beta   90.00
_cell.angle_gamma   90.00
#
_symmetry.space_group_name_H-M   'P 1'
#
loop_
_entity.id
_entity.type
_entity.pdbx_description
1 polymer ?
#
loop_
_entity_poly.entity_id
_entity_poly.type
_entity_poly.pdbx_seq_one_letter_code
_entity_poly.pdbx_strand_id
1 'polypeptide(L)'
;DYDDVSWNGNGIYKVQTFKNGKLDFQYQFDTFSFDETRYVNALIDYGRYKKTGQRLQKLFAEKPYPLSIIQAGAQSGILEVSSNITQNYKIEISDYSQNITRVFIPIEYSPMSVKVTEEPVTSKYWVKADKESVFALENVTVTIPPKAFLKDFKMDFEVKNGTAYLHDDVE
;
A
#
# COMPACT_ATOMS: atom_id res chain seq x y z
N ASP A 1 -0.88 -5.65 17.14
CA ASP A 1 -0.94 -4.31 17.71
C ASP A 1 -2.05 -4.29 18.76
N TYR A 2 -1.67 -4.19 19.98
CA TYR A 2 -2.60 -4.13 21.10
C TYR A 2 -2.47 -2.77 21.76
N ASP A 3 -3.61 -2.15 22.03
CA ASP A 3 -3.70 -1.06 22.99
C ASP A 3 -3.51 -1.67 24.37
N ASP A 4 -2.52 -1.21 25.12
CA ASP A 4 -2.17 -1.73 26.45
C ASP A 4 -3.32 -1.65 27.47
N VAL A 5 -4.35 -0.88 27.19
CA VAL A 5 -5.47 -0.62 28.11
C VAL A 5 -6.68 -1.51 27.84
N SER A 6 -6.90 -1.98 26.63
CA SER A 6 -8.21 -2.55 26.27
C SER A 6 -8.21 -4.04 25.91
N TRP A 7 -7.08 -4.69 25.74
CA TRP A 7 -6.97 -6.12 25.35
C TRP A 7 -7.79 -6.55 24.12
N ASN A 8 -8.40 -5.57 23.41
CA ASN A 8 -9.35 -5.83 22.33
C ASN A 8 -8.74 -5.71 20.93
N GLY A 9 -7.43 -5.57 20.82
CA GLY A 9 -6.76 -5.49 19.53
C GLY A 9 -7.14 -4.26 18.70
N ASN A 10 -7.63 -3.20 19.33
CA ASN A 10 -7.84 -1.92 18.69
C ASN A 10 -6.51 -1.47 18.09
N GLY A 11 -6.53 -1.28 16.79
CA GLY A 11 -5.31 -1.01 16.04
C GLY A 11 -4.71 0.36 16.35
N ILE A 12 -3.63 0.63 15.68
CA ILE A 12 -2.95 1.90 15.67
C ILE A 12 -3.91 3.01 15.22
N TYR A 13 -4.01 4.09 16.00
CA TYR A 13 -4.80 5.25 15.65
C TYR A 13 -4.11 6.15 14.63
N LYS A 14 -2.79 6.45 14.87
CA LYS A 14 -2.02 7.33 14.01
C LYS A 14 -0.59 6.86 13.87
N VAL A 15 -0.06 6.97 12.66
CA VAL A 15 1.37 6.83 12.38
C VAL A 15 1.89 8.08 11.69
N GLN A 16 3.00 8.58 12.17
CA GLN A 16 3.71 9.72 11.60
C GLN A 16 5.15 9.34 11.34
N THR A 17 5.67 9.77 10.21
CA THR A 17 7.09 9.61 9.89
C THR A 17 7.75 10.97 9.73
N PHE A 18 8.97 11.08 10.17
CA PHE A 18 9.73 12.33 10.13
C PHE A 18 11.10 12.06 9.51
N LYS A 19 11.45 12.88 8.53
CA LYS A 19 12.78 12.94 7.93
C LYS A 19 13.51 14.17 8.46
N ASN A 20 14.61 13.98 9.18
CA ASN A 20 15.39 15.07 9.80
C ASN A 20 14.51 16.05 10.62
N GLY A 21 13.57 15.50 11.38
CA GLY A 21 12.65 16.26 12.22
C GLY A 21 11.44 16.88 11.50
N LYS A 22 11.38 16.82 10.18
CA LYS A 22 10.23 17.32 9.41
C LYS A 22 9.26 16.19 9.10
N LEU A 23 7.95 16.44 9.30
CA LEU A 23 6.90 15.47 8.95
C LEU A 23 6.95 15.16 7.45
N ASP A 24 7.01 13.89 7.12
CA ASP A 24 7.12 13.39 5.75
C ASP A 24 5.85 12.65 5.31
N PHE A 25 5.34 11.77 6.15
CA PHE A 25 4.13 11.00 5.87
C PHE A 25 3.34 10.79 7.15
N GLN A 26 2.02 10.79 7.04
CA GLN A 26 1.12 10.50 8.15
C GLN A 26 -0.12 9.79 7.64
N TYR A 27 -0.61 8.85 8.40
CA TYR A 27 -2.02 8.46 8.34
C TYR A 27 -2.63 8.49 9.75
N GLN A 28 -3.94 8.79 9.80
CA GLN A 28 -4.68 8.88 11.04
C GLN A 28 -6.10 8.33 10.82
N PHE A 29 -6.47 7.35 11.61
CA PHE A 29 -7.79 6.71 11.54
C PHE A 29 -8.83 7.47 12.35
N ASP A 30 -9.28 8.62 11.85
CA ASP A 30 -10.43 9.34 12.42
C ASP A 30 -11.73 8.86 11.78
N THR A 31 -12.02 9.41 10.63
CA THR A 31 -13.19 9.10 9.82
C THR A 31 -12.80 9.06 8.35
N PHE A 32 -13.32 8.08 7.64
CA PHE A 32 -13.20 8.02 6.18
C PHE A 32 -14.49 7.48 5.58
N SER A 33 -14.73 7.81 4.31
CA SER A 33 -15.91 7.38 3.58
C SER A 33 -15.87 5.87 3.30
N PHE A 34 -17.03 5.22 3.25
CA PHE A 34 -17.13 3.83 2.78
C PHE A 34 -16.53 3.65 1.38
N ASP A 35 -16.64 4.65 0.51
CA ASP A 35 -16.03 4.62 -0.82
C ASP A 35 -14.50 4.52 -0.79
N GLU A 36 -13.87 4.93 0.31
CA GLU A 36 -12.42 4.86 0.51
C GLU A 36 -11.96 3.53 1.09
N THR A 37 -12.85 2.67 1.58
CA THR A 37 -12.49 1.40 2.26
C THR A 37 -11.59 0.52 1.41
N ARG A 38 -11.85 0.44 0.11
CA ARG A 38 -11.00 -0.32 -0.83
C ARG A 38 -9.56 0.18 -0.89
N TYR A 39 -9.32 1.47 -0.64
CA TYR A 39 -7.99 2.06 -0.68
C TYR A 39 -7.21 1.85 0.60
N VAL A 40 -7.87 1.65 1.74
CA VAL A 40 -7.21 1.31 3.02
C VAL A 40 -6.43 0.00 2.87
N ASN A 41 -6.99 -0.98 2.17
CA ASN A 41 -6.32 -2.24 1.94
C ASN A 41 -5.03 -2.10 1.09
N ALA A 42 -4.92 -1.07 0.26
CA ALA A 42 -3.71 -0.83 -0.53
C ALA A 42 -2.52 -0.32 0.31
N LEU A 43 -2.76 0.14 1.56
CA LEU A 43 -1.69 0.43 2.53
C LEU A 43 -0.98 -0.83 3.02
N ILE A 44 -1.59 -2.00 2.86
CA ILE A 44 -1.00 -3.26 3.27
C ILE A 44 -0.17 -3.82 2.12
N ASP A 45 1.02 -4.37 2.43
CA ASP A 45 1.78 -5.17 1.47
C ASP A 45 1.06 -6.51 1.25
N TYR A 46 0.15 -6.52 0.28
CA TYR A 46 -0.66 -7.69 -0.03
C TYR A 46 0.17 -8.88 -0.51
N GLY A 47 1.22 -8.64 -1.28
CA GLY A 47 2.11 -9.69 -1.77
C GLY A 47 2.76 -10.45 -0.62
N ARG A 48 3.27 -9.72 0.37
CA ARG A 48 3.84 -10.32 1.58
C ARG A 48 2.79 -10.99 2.46
N TYR A 49 1.64 -10.35 2.64
CA TYR A 49 0.52 -10.93 3.36
C TYR A 49 0.12 -12.30 2.81
N LYS A 50 -0.01 -12.42 1.49
CA LYS A 50 -0.35 -13.71 0.84
C LYS A 50 0.73 -14.78 1.03
N LYS A 51 2.00 -14.40 1.06
CA LYS A 51 3.12 -15.35 1.20
C LYS A 51 3.35 -15.79 2.65
N THR A 52 3.17 -14.90 3.61
CA THR A 52 3.63 -15.10 4.99
C THR A 52 2.53 -14.96 6.05
N GLY A 53 1.34 -14.48 5.71
CA GLY A 53 0.27 -14.14 6.64
C GLY A 53 0.54 -12.84 7.45
N GLN A 54 1.70 -12.20 7.27
CA GLN A 54 2.06 -10.98 8.00
C GLN A 54 1.45 -9.75 7.34
N ARG A 55 0.72 -8.96 8.11
CA ARG A 55 0.22 -7.66 7.66
C ARG A 55 1.28 -6.60 7.92
N LEU A 56 1.98 -6.20 6.87
CA LEU A 56 2.88 -5.05 6.92
C LEU A 56 2.19 -3.84 6.31
N GLN A 57 2.20 -2.74 7.04
CA GLN A 57 1.62 -1.49 6.59
C GLN A 57 2.70 -0.62 5.93
N LYS A 58 2.40 -0.12 4.75
CA LYS A 58 3.27 0.79 4.02
C LYS A 58 3.26 2.15 4.71
N LEU A 59 4.42 2.79 4.78
CA LEU A 59 4.59 4.16 5.26
C LEU A 59 4.82 5.14 4.10
N PHE A 60 4.27 4.82 2.95
CA PHE A 60 4.27 5.64 1.76
C PHE A 60 3.00 5.40 0.95
N ALA A 61 2.64 6.35 0.11
CA ALA A 61 1.52 6.22 -0.81
C ALA A 61 1.96 6.54 -2.24
N GLU A 62 1.64 5.67 -3.18
CA GLU A 62 1.83 5.93 -4.61
C GLU A 62 0.68 6.81 -5.12
N LYS A 63 1.00 7.88 -5.85
CA LYS A 63 -0.02 8.73 -6.47
C LYS A 63 -0.59 8.08 -7.74
N PRO A 64 -1.89 8.24 -8.04
CA PRO A 64 -2.93 8.92 -7.25
C PRO A 64 -3.44 8.00 -6.11
N TYR A 65 -3.50 8.54 -4.90
CA TYR A 65 -3.97 7.78 -3.75
C TYR A 65 -5.10 8.51 -3.03
N PRO A 66 -6.37 8.27 -3.40
CA PRO A 66 -7.53 9.02 -2.91
C PRO A 66 -7.99 8.51 -1.54
N LEU A 67 -7.16 8.66 -0.51
CA LEU A 67 -7.49 8.26 0.85
C LEU A 67 -7.32 9.45 1.79
N SER A 68 -8.42 9.96 2.33
CA SER A 68 -8.48 11.18 3.12
C SER A 68 -7.67 11.13 4.42
N ILE A 69 -7.49 9.93 4.98
CA ILE A 69 -6.71 9.71 6.21
C ILE A 69 -5.20 9.90 6.02
N ILE A 70 -4.72 10.04 4.76
CA ILE A 70 -3.30 10.22 4.47
C ILE A 70 -2.97 11.69 4.29
N GLN A 71 -1.94 12.13 5.00
CA GLN A 71 -1.24 13.36 4.75
C GLN A 71 0.21 13.05 4.41
N ALA A 72 0.66 13.45 3.24
CA ALA A 72 2.00 13.16 2.77
C ALA A 72 2.67 14.41 2.20
N GLY A 73 3.98 14.48 2.42
CA GLY A 73 4.84 15.48 1.79
C GLY A 73 4.99 15.26 0.27
N ALA A 74 5.85 16.03 -0.36
CA ALA A 74 6.04 15.99 -1.81
C ALA A 74 6.45 14.62 -2.35
N GLN A 75 7.18 13.83 -1.57
CA GLN A 75 7.67 12.50 -1.94
C GLN A 75 6.77 11.37 -1.43
N SER A 76 5.61 11.69 -0.85
CA SER A 76 4.60 10.71 -0.43
C SER A 76 5.13 9.59 0.50
N GLY A 77 6.09 9.90 1.38
CA GLY A 77 6.73 8.95 2.29
C GLY A 77 7.90 8.16 1.68
N ILE A 78 8.26 8.41 0.43
CA ILE A 78 9.42 7.76 -0.21
C ILE A 78 10.69 8.49 0.23
N LEU A 79 11.63 7.74 0.80
CA LEU A 79 12.90 8.27 1.25
C LEU A 79 13.92 8.27 0.11
N GLU A 80 14.41 9.45 -0.22
CA GLU A 80 15.55 9.60 -1.10
C GLU A 80 16.83 9.73 -0.27
N VAL A 81 17.75 8.79 -0.46
CA VAL A 81 19.03 8.75 0.25
C VAL A 81 20.13 9.15 -0.73
N SER A 82 20.72 10.33 -0.51
CA SER A 82 21.83 10.83 -1.31
C SER A 82 23.17 10.66 -0.58
N SER A 83 24.26 10.52 -1.35
CA SER A 83 25.62 10.45 -0.80
C SER A 83 25.92 11.69 0.06
N ASN A 84 26.57 11.50 1.21
CA ASN A 84 27.09 12.53 2.10
C ASN A 84 26.15 13.16 3.13
N ILE A 85 24.94 12.64 3.32
CA ILE A 85 24.04 13.15 4.36
C ILE A 85 23.57 11.99 5.22
N THR A 86 23.99 11.95 6.48
CA THR A 86 23.35 11.09 7.48
C THR A 86 21.93 11.62 7.71
N GLN A 87 20.94 10.80 7.51
CA GLN A 87 19.55 11.15 7.70
C GLN A 87 19.00 10.43 8.93
N ASN A 88 18.24 11.15 9.72
CA ASN A 88 17.49 10.57 10.82
C ASN A 88 16.04 10.39 10.39
N TYR A 89 15.61 9.14 10.41
CA TYR A 89 14.21 8.81 10.18
C TYR A 89 13.58 8.39 11.49
N LYS A 90 12.48 9.03 11.85
CA LYS A 90 11.73 8.75 13.06
C LYS A 90 10.32 8.33 12.69
N ILE A 91 9.83 7.29 13.32
CA ILE A 91 8.44 6.85 13.24
C ILE A 91 7.82 7.07 14.63
N GLU A 92 6.68 7.74 14.67
CA GLU A 92 5.82 7.85 15.84
C GLU A 92 4.51 7.12 15.59
N ILE A 93 4.17 6.23 16.50
CA ILE A 93 2.96 5.43 16.45
C ILE A 93 2.17 5.76 17.70
N SER A 94 0.90 6.13 17.54
CA SER A 94 0.03 6.41 18.67
C SER A 94 -1.28 5.62 18.60
N ASP A 95 -1.77 5.22 19.77
CA ASP A 95 -3.12 4.73 19.94
C ASP A 95 -4.13 5.88 20.09
N TYR A 96 -5.39 5.56 20.28
CA TYR A 96 -6.46 6.54 20.50
C TYR A 96 -6.30 7.31 21.81
N SER A 97 -5.73 6.69 22.83
CA SER A 97 -5.45 7.29 24.14
C SER A 97 -4.18 8.15 24.15
N GLN A 98 -3.54 8.34 22.98
CA GLN A 98 -2.33 9.13 22.77
C GLN A 98 -1.07 8.57 23.45
N ASN A 99 -1.04 7.28 23.76
CA ASN A 99 0.21 6.61 24.07
C ASN A 99 1.08 6.60 22.82
N ILE A 100 2.34 7.00 22.95
CA ILE A 100 3.22 7.17 21.80
C ILE A 100 4.43 6.25 21.91
N THR A 101 4.61 5.42 20.89
CA THR A 101 5.86 4.68 20.67
C THR A 101 6.68 5.35 19.60
N ARG A 102 7.99 5.48 19.82
CA ARG A 102 8.93 6.10 18.90
C ARG A 102 10.01 5.14 18.47
N VAL A 103 10.25 5.08 17.17
CA VAL A 103 11.34 4.31 16.57
C VAL A 103 12.25 5.28 15.82
N PHE A 104 13.55 5.23 16.13
CA PHE A 104 14.56 6.04 15.46
C PHE A 104 15.41 5.14 14.56
N ILE A 105 15.52 5.49 13.31
CA ILE A 105 16.25 4.74 12.28
C ILE A 105 17.31 5.65 11.68
N PRO A 106 18.60 5.46 12.01
CA PRO A 106 19.66 6.15 11.30
C PRO A 106 19.75 5.61 9.89
N ILE A 107 19.80 6.50 8.90
CA ILE A 107 19.93 6.13 7.49
C ILE A 107 21.26 6.61 6.98
N GLU A 108 22.04 5.68 6.45
CA GLU A 108 23.33 5.95 5.82
C GLU A 108 23.30 5.55 4.36
N TYR A 109 23.94 6.36 3.53
CA TYR A 109 24.10 6.03 2.12
C TYR A 109 25.15 4.94 1.94
N SER A 110 24.80 3.90 1.19
CA SER A 110 25.77 2.92 0.72
C SER A 110 25.85 2.95 -0.80
N PRO A 111 27.05 3.08 -1.39
CA PRO A 111 27.20 3.06 -2.85
C PRO A 111 26.93 1.67 -3.46
N MET A 112 26.71 0.65 -2.66
CA MET A 112 26.32 -0.66 -3.15
C MET A 112 24.86 -0.62 -3.64
N SER A 113 24.68 -0.61 -4.95
CA SER A 113 23.36 -0.78 -5.54
C SER A 113 22.84 -2.20 -5.24
N VAL A 114 21.74 -2.29 -4.55
CA VAL A 114 20.98 -3.54 -4.52
C VAL A 114 20.37 -3.69 -5.91
N LYS A 115 20.85 -4.66 -6.69
CA LYS A 115 20.17 -5.04 -7.93
C LYS A 115 18.83 -5.65 -7.52
N VAL A 116 17.78 -4.87 -7.60
CA VAL A 116 16.44 -5.43 -7.60
C VAL A 116 16.30 -6.19 -8.90
N THR A 117 16.36 -7.50 -8.85
CA THR A 117 16.03 -8.34 -9.99
C THR A 117 14.52 -8.26 -10.13
N GLU A 118 14.03 -7.30 -10.91
CA GLU A 118 12.65 -7.34 -11.36
C GLU A 118 12.52 -8.58 -12.24
N GLU A 119 11.72 -9.53 -11.82
CA GLU A 119 11.36 -10.64 -12.70
C GLU A 119 10.72 -10.02 -13.95
N PRO A 120 11.19 -10.39 -15.16
CA PRO A 120 10.62 -9.83 -16.37
C PRO A 120 9.14 -10.19 -16.41
N VAL A 121 8.28 -9.18 -16.35
CA VAL A 121 6.84 -9.36 -16.46
C VAL A 121 6.53 -9.79 -17.89
N THR A 122 6.40 -11.10 -18.11
CA THR A 122 6.12 -11.71 -19.42
C THR A 122 4.66 -11.61 -19.84
N SER A 123 3.84 -10.97 -19.02
CA SER A 123 2.40 -10.91 -19.23
C SER A 123 2.03 -10.22 -20.55
N LYS A 124 1.05 -10.83 -21.24
CA LYS A 124 0.58 -10.41 -22.57
C LYS A 124 -0.48 -9.30 -22.48
N TYR A 125 -1.16 -9.19 -21.36
CA TYR A 125 -2.36 -8.36 -21.23
C TYR A 125 -2.03 -7.06 -20.53
N TRP A 126 -2.23 -5.95 -21.24
CA TRP A 126 -2.00 -4.61 -20.70
C TRP A 126 -3.34 -3.97 -20.32
N VAL A 127 -3.56 -3.71 -19.04
CA VAL A 127 -4.72 -3.00 -18.53
C VAL A 127 -4.41 -1.51 -18.47
N LYS A 128 -5.28 -0.70 -19.09
CA LYS A 128 -5.21 0.75 -19.08
C LYS A 128 -6.17 1.30 -18.03
N ALA A 129 -5.66 2.18 -17.16
CA ALA A 129 -6.47 2.78 -16.10
C ALA A 129 -7.55 3.73 -16.64
N ASP A 130 -7.25 4.43 -17.73
CA ASP A 130 -8.11 5.47 -18.32
C ASP A 130 -9.08 4.96 -19.39
N LYS A 131 -8.96 3.70 -19.80
CA LYS A 131 -9.74 3.10 -20.90
C LYS A 131 -10.29 1.74 -20.51
N GLU A 132 -11.37 1.37 -21.20
CA GLU A 132 -11.87 0.01 -21.16
C GLU A 132 -10.82 -0.93 -21.75
N SER A 133 -10.58 -2.05 -21.07
CA SER A 133 -9.73 -3.14 -21.54
C SER A 133 -10.54 -4.41 -21.63
N VAL A 134 -10.54 -5.04 -22.81
CA VAL A 134 -11.27 -6.29 -23.07
C VAL A 134 -10.29 -7.35 -23.52
N PHE A 135 -10.29 -8.47 -22.83
CA PHE A 135 -9.43 -9.62 -23.13
C PHE A 135 -10.28 -10.87 -23.29
N ALA A 136 -10.10 -11.56 -24.41
CA ALA A 136 -10.75 -12.84 -24.66
C ALA A 136 -9.73 -13.97 -24.63
N LEU A 137 -10.03 -15.00 -23.88
CA LEU A 137 -9.25 -16.23 -23.80
C LEU A 137 -10.19 -17.42 -23.76
N GLU A 138 -10.12 -18.29 -24.77
CA GLU A 138 -11.02 -19.43 -24.93
C GLU A 138 -12.50 -18.99 -24.95
N ASN A 139 -13.27 -19.45 -23.97
CA ASN A 139 -14.70 -19.13 -23.82
C ASN A 139 -14.97 -18.06 -22.74
N VAL A 140 -13.92 -17.40 -22.23
CA VAL A 140 -14.01 -16.37 -21.20
C VAL A 140 -13.61 -15.02 -21.78
N THR A 141 -14.47 -14.02 -21.55
CA THR A 141 -14.15 -12.62 -21.84
C THR A 141 -14.07 -11.85 -20.54
N VAL A 142 -12.93 -11.17 -20.32
CA VAL A 142 -12.72 -10.29 -19.17
C VAL A 142 -12.81 -8.85 -19.64
N THR A 143 -13.77 -8.11 -19.11
CA THR A 143 -13.95 -6.69 -19.38
C THR A 143 -13.62 -5.89 -18.14
N ILE A 144 -12.71 -4.95 -18.27
CA ILE A 144 -12.26 -4.06 -17.19
C ILE A 144 -12.66 -2.64 -17.60
N PRO A 145 -13.59 -2.01 -16.87
CA PRO A 145 -14.05 -0.67 -17.20
C PRO A 145 -12.97 0.39 -16.89
N PRO A 146 -13.06 1.59 -17.49
CA PRO A 146 -12.19 2.70 -17.15
C PRO A 146 -12.24 3.02 -15.65
N LYS A 147 -11.13 3.41 -15.07
CA LYS A 147 -11.00 3.77 -13.64
C LYS A 147 -11.24 2.62 -12.64
N ALA A 148 -11.30 1.37 -13.10
CA ALA A 148 -11.31 0.22 -12.20
C ALA A 148 -10.00 0.12 -11.41
N PHE A 149 -8.90 0.60 -11.96
CA PHE A 149 -7.59 0.65 -11.34
C PHE A 149 -7.00 2.05 -11.39
N LEU A 150 -6.08 2.35 -10.46
CA LEU A 150 -5.49 3.69 -10.32
C LEU A 150 -4.35 3.96 -11.31
N LYS A 151 -3.74 2.91 -11.85
CA LYS A 151 -2.62 2.99 -12.79
C LYS A 151 -2.63 1.85 -13.80
N ASP A 152 -1.94 2.05 -14.91
CA ASP A 152 -1.71 1.02 -15.92
C ASP A 152 -0.88 -0.11 -15.32
N PHE A 153 -1.19 -1.34 -15.69
CA PHE A 153 -0.40 -2.50 -15.31
C PHE A 153 -0.53 -3.64 -16.32
N LYS A 154 0.40 -4.58 -16.23
CA LYS A 154 0.33 -5.83 -16.97
C LYS A 154 -0.21 -6.93 -16.07
N MET A 155 -1.06 -7.78 -16.59
CA MET A 155 -1.57 -8.94 -15.88
C MET A 155 -1.49 -10.19 -16.74
N ASP A 156 -1.45 -11.33 -16.07
CA ASP A 156 -1.72 -12.62 -16.69
C ASP A 156 -3.01 -13.19 -16.10
N PHE A 157 -3.73 -13.91 -16.92
CA PHE A 157 -4.83 -14.76 -16.48
C PHE A 157 -4.86 -16.05 -17.26
N GLU A 158 -5.36 -17.10 -16.62
CA GLU A 158 -5.52 -18.42 -17.20
C GLU A 158 -6.95 -18.90 -16.95
N VAL A 159 -7.49 -19.66 -17.90
CA VAL A 159 -8.76 -20.36 -17.71
C VAL A 159 -8.47 -21.73 -17.16
N LYS A 160 -9.07 -22.05 -16.01
CA LYS A 160 -8.99 -23.40 -15.41
C LYS A 160 -10.35 -24.05 -15.44
N ASN A 161 -10.39 -25.32 -15.81
CA ASN A 161 -11.60 -26.12 -15.67
C ASN A 161 -11.90 -26.30 -14.19
N GLY A 162 -13.08 -25.85 -13.77
CA GLY A 162 -13.51 -25.91 -12.38
C GLY A 162 -14.95 -25.44 -12.22
N THR A 163 -15.50 -25.65 -11.03
CA THR A 163 -16.81 -25.11 -10.67
C THR A 163 -16.61 -23.66 -10.23
N ALA A 164 -17.22 -22.72 -10.94
CA ALA A 164 -17.26 -21.33 -10.51
C ALA A 164 -18.39 -21.17 -9.47
N TYR A 165 -18.03 -20.71 -8.28
CA TYR A 165 -19.00 -20.23 -7.31
C TYR A 165 -19.09 -18.72 -7.46
N LEU A 166 -20.26 -18.23 -7.85
CA LEU A 166 -20.58 -16.82 -7.71
C LEU A 166 -20.83 -16.59 -6.22
N HIS A 167 -19.94 -15.89 -5.57
CA HIS A 167 -20.20 -15.33 -4.24
C HIS A 167 -20.81 -13.96 -4.48
N ASP A 168 -22.08 -13.84 -4.26
CA ASP A 168 -22.73 -12.54 -4.11
C ASP A 168 -22.34 -11.99 -2.72
N ASP A 169 -21.21 -11.34 -2.63
CA ASP A 169 -20.92 -10.43 -1.53
C ASP A 169 -21.57 -9.08 -1.85
N VAL A 170 -22.89 -9.07 -1.78
CA VAL A 170 -23.66 -7.84 -1.70
C VAL A 170 -24.30 -7.84 -0.32
N GLU A 171 -23.57 -7.26 0.65
CA GLU A 171 -24.17 -6.52 1.76
C GLU A 171 -23.15 -5.54 2.35
#